data_ac65fdc9faf657ba6c0fb9ae4777fed5
#
_entry.id   ac65fdc9faf657ba6c0fb9ae4777fed5
#
_cell.length_a   1.000
_cell.length_b   1.000
_cell.length_c   1.000
_cell.angle_alpha   90.00
_cell.angle_beta   90.00
_cell.angle_gamma   90.00
#
_symmetry.space_group_name_H-M   'P 1'
#
loop_
_entity.id
_entity.type
_entity.pdbx_description
1 polymer ?
#
loop_
_entity_poly.entity_id
_entity_poly.type
_entity_poly.pdbx_seq_one_letter_code
_entity_poly.pdbx_strand_id
1 'polypeptide(L)'
;MPGARKAALQKAYIEDNPHPTGKKEQLDAADGGTFYNVTQRKYHPWFRRFLRARGYYDIFLFNLDGNLTYSVFKELDYATSLNTGEWKDSYLGNTFRAAADASSPEKVSFFDFKPYGPSYGAPASFISKQIADGTECRNAGNFQKRA
;
A
#
# COMPACT_ATOMS: atom_id res chain seq x y z
N MET A 1 -0.68 4.52 -12.96
CA MET A 1 0.78 4.24 -13.09
C MET A 1 1.05 3.69 -14.50
N PRO A 2 2.04 4.17 -15.24
CA PRO A 2 2.38 3.60 -16.55
C PRO A 2 2.70 2.12 -16.44
N GLY A 3 2.20 1.31 -17.39
CA GLY A 3 2.29 -0.15 -17.34
C GLY A 3 3.73 -0.69 -17.19
N ALA A 4 4.70 -0.08 -17.86
CA ALA A 4 6.11 -0.47 -17.74
C ALA A 4 6.68 -0.28 -16.34
N ARG A 5 6.31 0.81 -15.64
CA ARG A 5 6.72 1.05 -14.26
C ARG A 5 6.09 0.06 -13.29
N LYS A 6 4.80 -0.25 -13.48
CA LYS A 6 4.11 -1.29 -12.71
C LYS A 6 4.83 -2.63 -12.85
N ALA A 7 5.06 -3.09 -14.08
CA ALA A 7 5.73 -4.36 -14.36
C ALA A 7 7.13 -4.43 -13.73
N ALA A 8 7.92 -3.36 -13.85
CA ALA A 8 9.25 -3.30 -13.25
C ALA A 8 9.22 -3.41 -11.72
N LEU A 9 8.27 -2.73 -11.06
CA LEU A 9 8.14 -2.80 -9.60
C LEU A 9 7.63 -4.17 -9.13
N GLN A 10 6.61 -4.72 -9.79
CA GLN A 10 6.10 -6.05 -9.46
C GLN A 10 7.18 -7.12 -9.67
N LYS A 11 7.91 -7.05 -10.79
CA LYS A 11 9.04 -7.95 -11.01
C LYS A 11 10.06 -7.86 -9.88
N ALA A 12 10.56 -6.66 -9.57
CA ALA A 12 11.64 -6.48 -8.59
C ALA A 12 11.25 -6.83 -7.14
N TYR A 13 10.01 -6.55 -6.74
CA TYR A 13 9.58 -6.66 -5.34
C TYR A 13 8.65 -7.85 -5.05
N ILE A 14 8.10 -8.49 -6.09
CA ILE A 14 7.26 -9.69 -5.94
C ILE A 14 7.95 -10.90 -6.55
N GLU A 15 8.25 -10.88 -7.87
CA GLU A 15 8.75 -12.04 -8.60
C GLU A 15 10.20 -12.37 -8.23
N ASP A 16 11.10 -11.39 -8.32
CA ASP A 16 12.54 -11.54 -8.03
C ASP A 16 12.86 -11.41 -6.53
N ASN A 17 11.86 -11.19 -5.67
CA ASN A 17 12.07 -11.08 -4.23
C ASN A 17 12.50 -12.45 -3.65
N PRO A 18 13.65 -12.54 -2.97
CA PRO A 18 14.17 -13.81 -2.46
C PRO A 18 13.34 -14.41 -1.33
N HIS A 19 12.46 -13.62 -0.72
CA HIS A 19 11.61 -14.11 0.37
C HIS A 19 10.29 -14.65 -0.17
N PRO A 20 9.72 -15.71 0.43
CA PRO A 20 8.46 -16.29 -0.02
C PRO A 20 7.27 -15.36 0.21
N THR A 21 6.15 -15.66 -0.43
CA THR A 21 4.86 -15.01 -0.17
C THR A 21 4.55 -14.98 1.32
N GLY A 22 4.10 -13.84 1.83
CA GLY A 22 3.86 -13.61 3.26
C GLY A 22 5.11 -13.25 4.07
N LYS A 23 6.30 -13.18 3.43
CA LYS A 23 7.56 -12.72 4.03
C LYS A 23 8.31 -11.73 3.14
N LYS A 24 7.68 -11.22 2.09
CA LYS A 24 8.32 -10.29 1.14
C LYS A 24 8.68 -8.94 1.77
N GLU A 25 8.09 -8.62 2.89
CA GLU A 25 8.43 -7.44 3.69
C GLU A 25 9.86 -7.47 4.27
N GLN A 26 10.53 -8.61 4.22
CA GLN A 26 11.90 -8.73 4.69
C GLN A 26 12.93 -8.14 3.72
N LEU A 27 12.57 -7.92 2.45
CA LEU A 27 13.41 -7.24 1.48
C LEU A 27 13.37 -5.73 1.70
N ASP A 28 14.45 -5.17 2.22
CA ASP A 28 14.55 -3.73 2.48
C ASP A 28 14.51 -2.91 1.19
N ALA A 29 15.17 -3.37 0.12
CA ALA A 29 15.03 -2.82 -1.23
C ALA A 29 15.56 -3.81 -2.27
N ALA A 30 15.00 -3.77 -3.47
CA ALA A 30 15.58 -4.45 -4.63
C ALA A 30 16.93 -3.82 -5.02
N ASP A 31 17.74 -4.58 -5.78
CA ASP A 31 19.02 -4.12 -6.29
C ASP A 31 18.85 -2.94 -7.26
N GLY A 32 19.95 -2.19 -7.41
CA GLY A 32 20.01 -1.02 -8.28
C GLY A 32 19.79 0.32 -7.55
N GLY A 33 20.21 1.38 -8.23
CA GLY A 33 20.27 2.74 -7.69
C GLY A 33 19.08 3.63 -8.06
N THR A 34 17.92 3.07 -8.41
CA THR A 34 16.76 3.89 -8.72
C THR A 34 16.35 4.72 -7.49
N PHE A 35 15.80 5.90 -7.73
CA PHE A 35 15.28 6.75 -6.64
C PHE A 35 14.29 5.98 -5.74
N TYR A 36 13.47 5.13 -6.34
CA TYR A 36 12.53 4.29 -5.59
C TYR A 36 13.28 3.32 -4.65
N ASN A 37 14.28 2.58 -5.15
CA ASN A 37 15.02 1.60 -4.35
C ASN A 37 15.81 2.28 -3.21
N VAL A 38 16.40 3.44 -3.46
CA VAL A 38 17.09 4.23 -2.42
C VAL A 38 16.13 4.68 -1.33
N THR A 39 14.96 5.20 -1.72
CA THR A 39 13.91 5.63 -0.80
C THR A 39 13.33 4.44 -0.02
N GLN A 40 13.05 3.33 -0.69
CA GLN A 40 12.58 2.09 -0.08
C GLN A 40 13.56 1.60 0.99
N ARG A 41 14.86 1.50 0.67
CA ARG A 41 15.91 1.06 1.60
C ARG A 41 15.98 1.93 2.86
N LYS A 42 15.76 3.23 2.71
CA LYS A 42 15.79 4.19 3.83
C LYS A 42 14.58 4.04 4.76
N TYR A 43 13.37 3.89 4.21
CA TYR A 43 12.15 4.02 5.00
C TYR A 43 11.46 2.69 5.31
N HIS A 44 11.63 1.66 4.48
CA HIS A 44 10.95 0.38 4.67
C HIS A 44 11.23 -0.29 6.02
N PRO A 45 12.46 -0.31 6.57
CA PRO A 45 12.71 -0.87 7.89
C PRO A 45 11.93 -0.17 9.01
N TRP A 46 11.68 1.14 8.87
CA TRP A 46 10.86 1.89 9.82
C TRP A 46 9.37 1.50 9.71
N PHE A 47 8.83 1.45 8.49
CA PHE A 47 7.44 1.03 8.26
C PHE A 47 7.18 -0.39 8.77
N ARG A 48 8.10 -1.32 8.52
CA ARG A 48 8.01 -2.69 9.02
C ARG A 48 7.98 -2.76 10.56
N ARG A 49 8.81 -1.98 11.25
CA ARG A 49 8.77 -1.89 12.72
C ARG A 49 7.50 -1.26 13.23
N PHE A 50 7.06 -0.17 12.61
CA PHE A 50 5.83 0.52 12.96
C PHE A 50 4.61 -0.38 12.80
N LEU A 51 4.49 -1.08 11.67
CA LEU A 51 3.44 -2.05 11.41
C LEU A 51 3.37 -3.10 12.52
N ARG A 52 4.48 -3.70 12.88
CA ARG A 52 4.55 -4.73 13.95
C ARG A 52 4.18 -4.16 15.31
N ALA A 53 4.67 -3.00 15.66
CA ALA A 53 4.37 -2.33 16.93
C ALA A 53 2.88 -1.97 17.08
N ARG A 54 2.18 -1.73 15.98
CA ARG A 54 0.75 -1.36 15.94
C ARG A 54 -0.17 -2.55 15.68
N GLY A 55 0.38 -3.73 15.35
CA GLY A 55 -0.41 -4.91 15.00
C GLY A 55 -1.19 -4.76 13.69
N TYR A 56 -0.70 -3.94 12.76
CA TYR A 56 -1.25 -3.88 11.41
C TYR A 56 -0.76 -5.07 10.59
N TYR A 57 -1.59 -5.53 9.66
CA TYR A 57 -1.19 -6.54 8.68
C TYR A 57 -0.38 -5.91 7.54
N ASP A 58 -0.86 -4.82 6.95
CA ASP A 58 -0.14 -4.07 5.93
C ASP A 58 -0.34 -2.56 6.10
N ILE A 59 0.52 -1.78 5.44
CA ILE A 59 0.46 -0.32 5.34
C ILE A 59 0.62 0.05 3.87
N PHE A 60 -0.32 0.80 3.35
CA PHE A 60 -0.39 1.22 1.96
C PHE A 60 -0.21 2.74 1.84
N LEU A 61 0.55 3.19 0.84
CA LEU A 61 0.61 4.59 0.44
C LEU A 61 0.14 4.74 -1.01
N PHE A 62 -0.77 5.66 -1.23
CA PHE A 62 -1.34 5.96 -2.54
C PHE A 62 -1.02 7.39 -2.93
N ASN A 63 -0.76 7.63 -4.22
CA ASN A 63 -0.79 8.97 -4.76
C ASN A 63 -2.25 9.39 -5.07
N LEU A 64 -2.45 10.67 -5.40
CA LEU A 64 -3.78 11.21 -5.67
C LEU A 64 -4.46 10.59 -6.91
N ASP A 65 -3.69 10.00 -7.82
CA ASP A 65 -4.23 9.28 -8.98
C ASP A 65 -4.72 7.86 -8.61
N GLY A 66 -4.66 7.48 -7.34
CA GLY A 66 -5.07 6.15 -6.87
C GLY A 66 -4.09 5.03 -7.18
N ASN A 67 -2.84 5.35 -7.52
CA ASN A 67 -1.83 4.32 -7.69
C ASN A 67 -1.25 3.92 -6.33
N LEU A 68 -1.21 2.62 -6.04
CA LEU A 68 -0.52 2.09 -4.88
C LEU A 68 1.00 2.20 -5.10
N THR A 69 1.61 3.17 -4.44
CA THR A 69 3.03 3.48 -4.61
C THR A 69 3.93 2.73 -3.62
N TYR A 70 3.37 2.26 -2.52
CA TYR A 70 4.06 1.51 -1.50
C TYR A 70 3.11 0.59 -0.74
N SER A 71 3.55 -0.61 -0.42
CA SER A 71 2.99 -1.47 0.64
C SER A 71 4.14 -2.13 1.40
N VAL A 72 3.89 -2.59 2.63
CA VAL A 72 4.92 -3.30 3.41
C VAL A 72 5.08 -4.71 2.87
N PHE A 73 3.99 -5.47 2.71
CA PHE A 73 4.02 -6.88 2.34
C PHE A 73 4.21 -7.18 0.86
N LYS A 74 3.96 -6.20 -0.04
CA LYS A 74 4.13 -6.41 -1.49
C LYS A 74 3.30 -7.59 -2.02
N GLU A 75 2.00 -7.58 -1.70
CA GLU A 75 1.04 -8.57 -2.22
C GLU A 75 0.58 -8.22 -3.66
N LEU A 76 -0.42 -8.92 -4.19
CA LEU A 76 -0.87 -8.80 -5.59
C LEU A 76 -1.38 -7.41 -5.98
N ASP A 77 -1.83 -6.62 -5.01
CA ASP A 77 -2.28 -5.24 -5.20
C ASP A 77 -1.13 -4.24 -5.37
N TYR A 78 0.09 -4.61 -4.99
CA TYR A 78 1.25 -3.73 -5.08
C TYR A 78 1.49 -3.20 -6.50
N ALA A 79 1.73 -1.89 -6.59
CA ALA A 79 1.92 -1.15 -7.83
C ALA A 79 0.72 -1.16 -8.80
N THR A 80 -0.50 -1.43 -8.31
CA THR A 80 -1.74 -1.35 -9.09
C THR A 80 -2.44 0.01 -8.93
N SER A 81 -3.46 0.27 -9.75
CA SER A 81 -4.32 1.45 -9.62
C SER A 81 -5.66 1.06 -9.00
N LEU A 82 -6.07 1.77 -7.96
CA LEU A 82 -7.39 1.60 -7.34
C LEU A 82 -8.50 2.38 -8.05
N ASN A 83 -8.17 3.16 -9.07
CA ASN A 83 -9.16 3.81 -9.92
C ASN A 83 -9.53 2.98 -11.15
N THR A 84 -8.56 2.24 -11.73
CA THR A 84 -8.77 1.55 -13.01
C THR A 84 -8.31 0.09 -13.00
N GLY A 85 -7.60 -0.36 -11.96
CA GLY A 85 -7.04 -1.70 -11.87
C GLY A 85 -8.03 -2.77 -11.39
N GLU A 86 -7.55 -3.98 -11.28
CA GLU A 86 -8.30 -5.17 -10.87
C GLU A 86 -8.98 -5.00 -9.50
N TRP A 87 -8.32 -4.29 -8.58
CA TRP A 87 -8.78 -4.13 -7.18
C TRP A 87 -9.59 -2.85 -6.94
N LYS A 88 -10.02 -2.16 -8.00
CA LYS A 88 -10.76 -0.88 -7.89
C LYS A 88 -12.06 -1.00 -7.08
N ASP A 89 -12.75 -2.12 -7.17
CA ASP A 89 -14.04 -2.37 -6.49
C ASP A 89 -13.87 -3.08 -5.13
N SER A 90 -12.64 -3.28 -4.69
CA SER A 90 -12.32 -3.84 -3.37
C SER A 90 -12.57 -2.81 -2.25
N TYR A 91 -12.62 -3.30 -1.00
CA TYR A 91 -12.67 -2.39 0.16
C TYR A 91 -11.45 -1.49 0.27
N LEU A 92 -10.27 -1.92 -0.20
CA LEU A 92 -9.10 -1.06 -0.30
C LEU A 92 -9.35 0.11 -1.28
N GLY A 93 -9.95 -0.17 -2.46
CA GLY A 93 -10.35 0.87 -3.42
C GLY A 93 -11.38 1.84 -2.84
N ASN A 94 -12.39 1.32 -2.13
CA ASN A 94 -13.40 2.15 -1.48
C ASN A 94 -12.79 3.03 -0.38
N THR A 95 -11.89 2.47 0.42
CA THR A 95 -11.19 3.17 1.50
C THR A 95 -10.29 4.28 0.95
N PHE A 96 -9.60 4.02 -0.16
CA PHE A 96 -8.82 5.05 -0.87
C PHE A 96 -9.71 6.22 -1.30
N ARG A 97 -10.83 5.95 -2.01
CA ARG A 97 -11.74 7.01 -2.47
C ARG A 97 -12.32 7.79 -1.30
N ALA A 98 -12.73 7.12 -0.23
CA ALA A 98 -13.25 7.80 0.96
C ALA A 98 -12.22 8.73 1.62
N ALA A 99 -10.93 8.38 1.58
CA ALA A 99 -9.86 9.26 2.04
C ALA A 99 -9.59 10.39 1.03
N ALA A 100 -9.55 10.09 -0.27
CA ALA A 100 -9.31 11.09 -1.32
C ALA A 100 -10.40 12.17 -1.36
N ASP A 101 -11.67 11.79 -1.15
CA ASP A 101 -12.83 12.68 -1.16
C ASP A 101 -13.09 13.34 0.22
N ALA A 102 -12.27 13.06 1.21
CA ALA A 102 -12.45 13.62 2.55
C ALA A 102 -12.26 15.14 2.56
N SER A 103 -13.16 15.87 3.20
CA SER A 103 -13.12 17.33 3.32
C SER A 103 -12.02 17.85 4.25
N SER A 104 -11.37 16.98 4.99
CA SER A 104 -10.30 17.30 5.95
C SER A 104 -9.32 16.14 6.07
N PRO A 105 -8.02 16.41 6.18
CA PRO A 105 -6.99 15.39 6.42
C PRO A 105 -7.14 14.70 7.78
N GLU A 106 -7.89 15.28 8.71
CA GLU A 106 -8.16 14.68 10.02
C GLU A 106 -9.25 13.59 9.95
N LYS A 107 -10.03 13.56 8.87
CA LYS A 107 -11.09 12.57 8.70
C LYS A 107 -10.49 11.17 8.48
N VAL A 108 -10.89 10.25 9.33
CA VAL A 108 -10.54 8.82 9.24
C VAL A 108 -11.73 8.07 8.65
N SER A 109 -11.48 7.21 7.66
CA SER A 109 -12.47 6.28 7.14
C SER A 109 -12.13 4.87 7.56
N PHE A 110 -13.17 4.09 7.93
CA PHE A 110 -13.04 2.69 8.33
C PHE A 110 -13.98 1.80 7.52
N PHE A 111 -13.47 0.68 7.05
CA PHE A 111 -14.21 -0.38 6.39
C PHE A 111 -13.96 -1.69 7.12
N ASP A 112 -15.01 -2.31 7.59
CA ASP A 112 -14.97 -3.52 8.42
C ASP A 112 -14.51 -4.76 7.62
N PHE A 113 -14.33 -5.86 8.31
CA PHE A 113 -13.77 -7.09 7.76
C PHE A 113 -14.58 -7.65 6.59
N LYS A 114 -13.90 -7.96 5.49
CA LYS A 114 -14.43 -8.67 4.33
C LYS A 114 -13.30 -9.47 3.67
N PRO A 115 -13.61 -10.60 2.99
CA PRO A 115 -12.61 -11.32 2.21
C PRO A 115 -11.90 -10.40 1.23
N TYR A 116 -10.56 -10.44 1.22
CA TYR A 116 -9.72 -9.59 0.40
C TYR A 116 -8.85 -10.43 -0.55
N GLY A 117 -9.08 -10.30 -1.86
CA GLY A 117 -8.44 -11.11 -2.89
C GLY A 117 -6.91 -11.08 -2.86
N PRO A 118 -6.25 -9.90 -2.81
CA PRO A 118 -4.79 -9.83 -2.76
C PRO A 118 -4.16 -10.56 -1.58
N SER A 119 -4.88 -10.67 -0.45
CA SER A 119 -4.46 -11.46 0.72
C SER A 119 -5.02 -12.88 0.69
N TYR A 120 -5.21 -13.46 -0.49
CA TYR A 120 -5.70 -14.83 -0.71
C TYR A 120 -7.05 -15.12 -0.05
N GLY A 121 -7.95 -14.13 -0.05
CA GLY A 121 -9.29 -14.23 0.51
C GLY A 121 -9.37 -14.16 2.03
N ALA A 122 -8.28 -13.90 2.72
CA ALA A 122 -8.30 -13.67 4.16
C ALA A 122 -9.12 -12.40 4.50
N PRO A 123 -9.92 -12.41 5.58
CA PRO A 123 -10.66 -11.23 6.00
C PRO A 123 -9.72 -10.07 6.33
N ALA A 124 -10.01 -8.90 5.78
CA ALA A 124 -9.26 -7.67 6.00
C ALA A 124 -10.20 -6.49 6.29
N SER A 125 -9.83 -5.65 7.24
CA SER A 125 -10.44 -4.35 7.49
C SER A 125 -9.45 -3.24 7.16
N PHE A 126 -9.95 -2.06 6.81
CA PHE A 126 -9.11 -0.96 6.35
C PHE A 126 -9.44 0.33 7.11
N ILE A 127 -8.40 1.04 7.52
CA ILE A 127 -8.47 2.39 8.06
C ILE A 127 -7.65 3.29 7.13
N SER A 128 -8.21 4.41 6.73
CA SER A 128 -7.53 5.37 5.86
C SER A 128 -7.69 6.80 6.29
N LYS A 129 -6.71 7.61 5.93
CA LYS A 129 -6.75 9.07 6.04
C LYS A 129 -5.86 9.70 4.97
N GLN A 130 -6.07 10.98 4.71
CA GLN A 130 -5.14 11.76 3.89
C GLN A 130 -3.83 11.99 4.64
N ILE A 131 -2.74 12.11 3.88
CA ILE A 131 -1.46 12.59 4.38
C ILE A 131 -1.30 14.03 3.86
N ALA A 132 -1.24 14.98 4.77
CA ALA A 132 -1.05 16.40 4.48
C ALA A 132 0.30 16.87 5.00
N ASP A 133 0.96 17.75 4.27
CA ASP A 133 2.23 18.39 4.70
C ASP A 133 2.03 19.75 5.38
N GLY A 134 0.79 20.05 5.75
CA GLY A 134 0.39 21.33 6.38
C GLY A 134 -0.12 22.38 5.40
N THR A 135 0.03 22.19 4.10
CA THR A 135 -0.44 23.12 3.06
C THR A 135 -1.36 22.49 2.03
N GLU A 136 -1.13 21.23 1.65
CA GLU A 136 -1.95 20.49 0.68
C GLU A 136 -1.99 19.00 1.00
N CYS A 137 -3.11 18.34 0.68
CA CYS A 137 -3.20 16.88 0.75
C CYS A 137 -2.45 16.25 -0.43
N ARG A 138 -1.38 15.50 -0.19
CA ARG A 138 -0.52 14.94 -1.24
C ARG A 138 -0.65 13.45 -1.44
N ASN A 139 -1.17 12.70 -0.46
CA ASN A 139 -1.30 11.25 -0.53
C ASN A 139 -2.40 10.74 0.41
N ALA A 140 -2.98 9.60 0.09
CA ALA A 140 -3.82 8.85 1.02
C ALA A 140 -3.01 7.70 1.64
N GLY A 141 -3.05 7.56 2.94
CA GLY A 141 -2.46 6.44 3.68
C GLY A 141 -3.56 5.49 4.17
N ASN A 142 -3.41 4.22 3.90
CA ASN A 142 -4.31 3.18 4.34
C ASN A 142 -3.58 2.16 5.21
N PHE A 143 -4.25 1.70 6.26
CA PHE A 143 -3.74 0.67 7.17
C PHE A 143 -4.71 -0.51 7.15
N GLN A 144 -4.17 -1.70 6.98
CA GLN A 144 -4.93 -2.95 6.96
C GLN A 144 -4.76 -3.69 8.29
N LYS A 145 -5.85 -4.19 8.85
CA LYS A 145 -5.84 -5.21 9.90
C LYS A 145 -6.35 -6.53 9.35
N ARG A 146 -5.74 -7.60 9.79
CA ARG A 146 -6.22 -8.98 9.61
C ARG A 146 -6.91 -9.44 10.87
N ALA A 147 -7.98 -10.22 10.71
CA ALA A 147 -8.61 -10.91 11.83
C ALA A 147 -7.71 -12.02 12.36
#